data_e48254e4f099e4781538b220d56718d1
#
_entry.id   e48254e4f099e4781538b220d56718d1
#
_cell.length_a   1.000
_cell.length_b   1.000
_cell.length_c   1.000
_cell.angle_alpha   90.00
_cell.angle_beta   90.00
_cell.angle_gamma   90.00
#
_symmetry.space_group_name_H-M   'P 1'
#
loop_
_entity.id
_entity.type
_entity.pdbx_description
1 polymer ?
#
loop_
_entity_poly.entity_id
_entity_poly.type
_entity_poly.pdbx_seq_one_letter_code
_entity_poly.pdbx_strand_id
1 'polypeptide(L)'
;MEKNELRNNENLVTPTNFIKAIIREDLRTNKWGGRVHTRFPPEPNGYLHIGHAKSICLNFGLAEEFGGLTNLRFDDTNPTKENVEYVNSIIEDVHWLGFDWGDRLYYASDYFDQLFEYAVQLIKMGKAYVCDLTAEEIKSTRGTLTEPGIESPYRNRSIEENLDLFYRMRNGEFPDGAKTLRAKIDMKSGNLNMRDPVIYRIKHAHHHRTGNKWCIYPMYDFTHCLSDSIERITHSICTLEFEDHRPLYDWFLDQLDVYHPQQIEFARLNLSYTVMSKRKLLQLVEEGYVDGWDDPRMPTISGLRRRGYTPESIRMFSERIGVAKRDSVVDYAVLEFCIREHLNKVAQRLMAVLDPVKLIIDNYPDAVSYTHLTLPTIYSV
;
A
#
# COMPACT_ATOMS: atom_id res chain seq x y z
N MET A 1 40.67 -8.73 -43.37
CA MET A 1 39.58 -7.78 -43.67
C MET A 1 38.30 -8.39 -43.16
N GLU A 2 37.89 -7.90 -42.03
CA GLU A 2 36.50 -7.78 -41.57
C GLU A 2 36.58 -7.34 -40.10
N LYS A 3 36.86 -6.05 -39.92
CA LYS A 3 36.54 -5.30 -38.75
C LYS A 3 35.21 -4.64 -39.07
N ASN A 4 34.21 -4.98 -38.33
CA ASN A 4 33.05 -4.21 -37.95
C ASN A 4 31.91 -5.18 -37.70
N GLU A 5 31.47 -5.16 -36.50
CA GLU A 5 30.07 -4.89 -36.11
C GLU A 5 29.76 -5.49 -34.74
N LEU A 6 30.51 -4.99 -33.76
CA LEU A 6 29.98 -4.96 -32.39
C LEU A 6 29.61 -3.51 -32.10
N ARG A 7 28.63 -2.99 -32.81
CA ARG A 7 27.86 -1.83 -32.35
C ARG A 7 26.79 -2.34 -31.39
N ASN A 8 27.12 -2.23 -30.11
CA ASN A 8 26.18 -2.24 -29.03
C ASN A 8 24.96 -1.40 -29.40
N ASN A 9 23.89 -2.03 -29.76
CA ASN A 9 22.56 -1.47 -29.68
C ASN A 9 22.19 -1.38 -28.16
N GLU A 10 22.85 -0.51 -27.44
CA GLU A 10 22.26 0.12 -26.27
C GLU A 10 21.14 1.02 -26.78
N ASN A 11 20.01 0.42 -27.12
CA ASN A 11 18.75 1.12 -27.04
C ASN A 11 18.59 1.48 -25.56
N LEU A 12 19.12 2.63 -25.19
CA LEU A 12 18.80 3.35 -23.98
C LEU A 12 17.30 3.67 -24.04
N VAL A 13 16.48 2.65 -23.70
CA VAL A 13 15.06 2.86 -23.44
C VAL A 13 15.02 3.86 -22.29
N THR A 14 14.70 5.10 -22.61
CA THR A 14 14.58 6.17 -21.64
C THR A 14 13.64 5.67 -20.54
N PRO A 15 14.04 5.72 -19.26
CA PRO A 15 13.20 5.23 -18.20
C PRO A 15 11.86 5.96 -18.24
N THR A 16 10.77 5.22 -18.31
CA THR A 16 9.42 5.78 -18.42
C THR A 16 8.97 6.49 -17.14
N ASN A 17 9.68 6.27 -16.04
CA ASN A 17 9.47 7.00 -14.79
C ASN A 17 10.75 7.04 -13.94
N PHE A 18 10.78 7.93 -12.94
CA PHE A 18 11.95 8.17 -12.09
C PHE A 18 12.31 6.98 -11.19
N ILE A 19 11.35 6.13 -10.78
CA ILE A 19 11.63 4.95 -9.95
C ILE A 19 12.41 3.93 -10.76
N LYS A 20 12.01 3.68 -12.02
CA LYS A 20 12.78 2.83 -12.93
C LYS A 20 14.20 3.35 -13.17
N ALA A 21 14.36 4.68 -13.22
CA ALA A 21 15.69 5.30 -13.33
C ALA A 21 16.55 5.00 -12.10
N ILE A 22 15.99 5.12 -10.89
CA ILE A 22 16.67 4.78 -9.64
C ILE A 22 17.07 3.30 -9.63
N ILE A 23 16.15 2.39 -9.93
CA ILE A 23 16.42 0.94 -9.94
C ILE A 23 17.53 0.60 -10.94
N ARG A 24 17.52 1.17 -12.16
CA ARG A 24 18.56 0.93 -13.17
C ARG A 24 19.93 1.43 -12.68
N GLU A 25 19.98 2.58 -12.03
CA GLU A 25 21.22 3.10 -11.46
C GLU A 25 21.70 2.22 -10.30
N ASP A 26 20.82 1.77 -9.43
CA ASP A 26 21.16 0.88 -8.32
C ASP A 26 21.65 -0.50 -8.83
N LEU A 27 21.09 -1.01 -9.92
CA LEU A 27 21.58 -2.22 -10.60
C LEU A 27 22.96 -1.98 -11.25
N ARG A 28 23.13 -0.85 -11.94
CA ARG A 28 24.40 -0.47 -12.58
C ARG A 28 25.54 -0.33 -11.56
N THR A 29 25.24 0.24 -10.39
CA THR A 29 26.22 0.42 -9.30
C THR A 29 26.36 -0.80 -8.40
N ASN A 30 25.55 -1.84 -8.63
CA ASN A 30 25.47 -3.03 -7.80
C ASN A 30 25.16 -2.73 -6.30
N LYS A 31 24.45 -1.65 -6.03
CA LYS A 31 24.13 -1.17 -4.67
C LYS A 31 23.49 -2.26 -3.79
N TRP A 32 22.61 -3.07 -4.37
CA TRP A 32 21.87 -4.13 -3.67
C TRP A 32 22.33 -5.55 -4.02
N GLY A 33 23.53 -5.70 -4.60
CA GLY A 33 24.01 -7.01 -5.08
C GLY A 33 23.17 -7.55 -6.24
N GLY A 34 22.69 -6.68 -7.13
CA GLY A 34 21.84 -7.05 -8.26
C GLY A 34 20.38 -7.36 -7.91
N ARG A 35 19.98 -7.15 -6.67
CA ARG A 35 18.61 -7.45 -6.20
C ARG A 35 17.66 -6.27 -6.42
N VAL A 36 16.42 -6.59 -6.83
CA VAL A 36 15.26 -5.70 -6.78
C VAL A 36 14.20 -6.38 -5.96
N HIS A 37 13.87 -5.84 -4.79
CA HIS A 37 12.90 -6.41 -3.88
C HIS A 37 11.98 -5.30 -3.35
N THR A 38 10.73 -5.37 -3.73
CA THR A 38 9.67 -4.43 -3.34
C THR A 38 8.70 -5.10 -2.37
N ARG A 39 7.72 -4.36 -1.89
CA ARG A 39 6.61 -4.92 -1.12
C ARG A 39 5.33 -4.10 -1.31
N PHE A 40 4.19 -4.74 -1.16
CA PHE A 40 2.89 -4.10 -0.99
C PHE A 40 2.41 -4.35 0.44
N PRO A 41 2.34 -3.32 1.32
CA PRO A 41 2.05 -3.48 2.74
C PRO A 41 0.66 -2.94 3.11
N PRO A 42 -0.45 -3.56 2.70
CA PRO A 42 -1.78 -3.05 3.04
C PRO A 42 -2.11 -3.24 4.52
N GLU A 43 -2.76 -2.25 5.15
CA GLU A 43 -3.45 -2.43 6.43
C GLU A 43 -4.79 -3.16 6.17
N PRO A 44 -5.08 -4.30 6.85
CA PRO A 44 -6.29 -5.09 6.61
C PRO A 44 -7.52 -4.50 7.33
N ASN A 45 -7.85 -3.25 7.03
CA ASN A 45 -8.91 -2.44 7.65
C ASN A 45 -10.00 -2.00 6.66
N GLY A 46 -10.15 -2.68 5.53
CA GLY A 46 -11.14 -2.42 4.49
C GLY A 46 -10.71 -2.98 3.14
N TYR A 47 -11.63 -2.96 2.20
CA TYR A 47 -11.39 -3.40 0.82
C TYR A 47 -10.46 -2.45 0.07
N LEU A 48 -9.68 -3.00 -0.87
CA LEU A 48 -8.81 -2.22 -1.73
C LEU A 48 -9.63 -1.44 -2.77
N HIS A 49 -9.19 -0.24 -3.10
CA HIS A 49 -9.78 0.59 -4.15
C HIS A 49 -8.78 0.83 -5.30
N ILE A 50 -9.23 1.45 -6.36
CA ILE A 50 -8.42 1.71 -7.58
C ILE A 50 -7.07 2.41 -7.29
N GLY A 51 -6.98 3.23 -6.23
CA GLY A 51 -5.72 3.82 -5.79
C GLY A 51 -4.70 2.79 -5.31
N HIS A 52 -5.16 1.73 -4.63
CA HIS A 52 -4.30 0.61 -4.23
C HIS A 52 -3.88 -0.23 -5.44
N ALA A 53 -4.77 -0.40 -6.45
CA ALA A 53 -4.41 -1.10 -7.68
C ALA A 53 -3.20 -0.46 -8.37
N LYS A 54 -3.11 0.89 -8.40
CA LYS A 54 -1.92 1.60 -8.90
C LYS A 54 -0.65 1.19 -8.15
N SER A 55 -0.71 1.13 -6.81
CA SER A 55 0.44 0.74 -5.98
C SER A 55 0.82 -0.73 -6.16
N ILE A 56 -0.16 -1.63 -6.29
CA ILE A 56 0.07 -3.05 -6.58
C ILE A 56 0.76 -3.19 -7.94
N CYS A 57 0.17 -2.63 -9.00
CA CYS A 57 0.73 -2.68 -10.34
C CYS A 57 2.16 -2.10 -10.40
N LEU A 58 2.45 -1.06 -9.63
CA LEU A 58 3.78 -0.47 -9.56
C LEU A 58 4.77 -1.41 -8.88
N ASN A 59 4.49 -1.90 -7.68
CA ASN A 59 5.42 -2.73 -6.91
C ASN A 59 5.69 -4.07 -7.59
N PHE A 60 4.63 -4.79 -7.98
CA PHE A 60 4.77 -6.08 -8.66
C PHE A 60 5.33 -5.90 -10.07
N GLY A 61 4.85 -4.92 -10.84
CA GLY A 61 5.32 -4.67 -12.20
C GLY A 61 6.81 -4.28 -12.26
N LEU A 62 7.32 -3.54 -11.26
CA LEU A 62 8.76 -3.26 -11.16
C LEU A 62 9.56 -4.54 -10.89
N ALA A 63 9.08 -5.39 -9.99
CA ALA A 63 9.75 -6.67 -9.73
C ALA A 63 9.76 -7.55 -11.00
N GLU A 64 8.64 -7.67 -11.68
CA GLU A 64 8.56 -8.43 -12.95
C GLU A 64 9.51 -7.88 -14.01
N GLU A 65 9.53 -6.55 -14.21
CA GLU A 65 10.37 -5.91 -15.24
C GLU A 65 11.88 -6.08 -14.97
N PHE A 66 12.29 -6.07 -13.71
CA PHE A 66 13.69 -6.16 -13.33
C PHE A 66 14.11 -7.55 -12.82
N GLY A 67 13.28 -8.58 -12.97
CA GLY A 67 13.56 -9.94 -12.51
C GLY A 67 13.73 -10.03 -10.99
N GLY A 68 13.02 -9.20 -10.26
CA GLY A 68 13.06 -9.09 -8.81
C GLY A 68 11.91 -9.82 -8.11
N LEU A 69 11.67 -9.47 -6.85
CA LEU A 69 10.67 -10.06 -5.99
C LEU A 69 9.76 -8.98 -5.38
N THR A 70 8.52 -9.36 -5.06
CA THR A 70 7.60 -8.53 -4.27
C THR A 70 7.01 -9.33 -3.13
N ASN A 71 6.99 -8.76 -1.93
CA ASN A 71 6.30 -9.32 -0.78
C ASN A 71 4.89 -8.73 -0.67
N LEU A 72 3.92 -9.56 -0.29
CA LEU A 72 2.66 -9.10 0.29
C LEU A 72 2.81 -9.13 1.81
N ARG A 73 2.80 -7.97 2.49
CA ARG A 73 2.90 -7.90 3.95
C ARG A 73 1.71 -7.13 4.51
N PHE A 74 0.92 -7.78 5.32
CA PHE A 74 -0.14 -7.11 6.06
C PHE A 74 0.44 -6.29 7.21
N ASP A 75 0.13 -4.98 7.24
CA ASP A 75 0.41 -4.12 8.39
C ASP A 75 -0.71 -4.27 9.41
N ASP A 76 -0.62 -5.33 10.20
CA ASP A 76 -1.60 -5.72 11.21
C ASP A 76 -1.16 -5.28 12.62
N THR A 77 -0.86 -4.00 12.79
CA THR A 77 -0.42 -3.39 14.07
C THR A 77 -1.55 -2.79 14.90
N ASN A 78 -2.79 -2.82 14.39
CA ASN A 78 -3.95 -2.23 15.04
C ASN A 78 -5.07 -3.24 15.31
N PRO A 79 -5.07 -3.91 16.47
CA PRO A 79 -5.96 -5.04 16.76
C PRO A 79 -7.46 -4.71 16.72
N THR A 80 -7.84 -3.42 16.74
CA THR A 80 -9.25 -3.02 16.80
C THR A 80 -9.89 -2.75 15.44
N LYS A 81 -9.11 -2.76 14.35
CA LYS A 81 -9.59 -2.40 13.00
C LYS A 81 -9.42 -3.50 11.97
N GLU A 82 -8.68 -4.55 12.31
CA GLU A 82 -8.27 -5.60 11.39
C GLU A 82 -9.26 -6.75 11.40
N ASN A 83 -9.56 -7.27 10.21
CA ASN A 83 -10.48 -8.38 10.04
C ASN A 83 -9.94 -9.36 8.99
N VAL A 84 -10.12 -10.66 9.26
CA VAL A 84 -9.78 -11.76 8.34
C VAL A 84 -10.52 -11.63 7.00
N GLU A 85 -11.73 -11.09 6.98
CA GLU A 85 -12.45 -10.79 5.74
C GLU A 85 -11.65 -9.86 4.84
N TYR A 86 -11.07 -8.80 5.41
CA TYR A 86 -10.28 -7.84 4.63
C TYR A 86 -8.97 -8.45 4.15
N VAL A 87 -8.32 -9.30 4.97
CA VAL A 87 -7.13 -10.07 4.55
C VAL A 87 -7.45 -10.90 3.31
N ASN A 88 -8.54 -11.69 3.36
CA ASN A 88 -8.94 -12.56 2.24
C ASN A 88 -9.29 -11.75 0.97
N SER A 89 -10.03 -10.65 1.13
CA SER A 89 -10.37 -9.76 0.01
C SER A 89 -9.12 -9.15 -0.65
N ILE A 90 -8.13 -8.74 0.16
CA ILE A 90 -6.88 -8.18 -0.36
C ILE A 90 -6.08 -9.23 -1.14
N ILE A 91 -5.98 -10.45 -0.61
CA ILE A 91 -5.33 -11.59 -1.28
C ILE A 91 -6.01 -11.85 -2.63
N GLU A 92 -7.33 -11.94 -2.64
CA GLU A 92 -8.10 -12.17 -3.85
C GLU A 92 -7.92 -11.06 -4.89
N ASP A 93 -7.92 -9.80 -4.46
CA ASP A 93 -7.77 -8.64 -5.33
C ASP A 93 -6.37 -8.60 -5.99
N VAL A 94 -5.30 -8.93 -5.27
CA VAL A 94 -3.93 -8.98 -5.82
C VAL A 94 -3.81 -10.11 -6.84
N HIS A 95 -4.33 -11.30 -6.53
CA HIS A 95 -4.36 -12.42 -7.49
C HIS A 95 -5.23 -12.11 -8.71
N TRP A 96 -6.40 -11.50 -8.50
CA TRP A 96 -7.25 -11.11 -9.62
C TRP A 96 -6.58 -10.09 -10.54
N LEU A 97 -5.76 -9.18 -10.01
CA LEU A 97 -4.94 -8.28 -10.83
C LEU A 97 -3.85 -9.01 -11.61
N GLY A 98 -3.65 -10.31 -11.39
CA GLY A 98 -2.69 -11.16 -12.10
C GLY A 98 -1.32 -11.23 -11.46
N PHE A 99 -1.19 -10.85 -10.18
CA PHE A 99 0.08 -10.87 -9.46
C PHE A 99 0.12 -11.98 -8.41
N ASP A 100 1.33 -12.47 -8.15
CA ASP A 100 1.61 -13.51 -7.16
C ASP A 100 2.89 -13.17 -6.40
N TRP A 101 2.87 -13.43 -5.11
CA TRP A 101 4.01 -13.25 -4.20
C TRP A 101 4.69 -14.59 -3.85
N GLY A 102 4.16 -15.74 -4.30
CA GLY A 102 4.65 -17.07 -3.95
C GLY A 102 4.50 -17.33 -2.45
N ASP A 103 5.60 -17.69 -1.79
CA ASP A 103 5.68 -17.92 -0.36
C ASP A 103 5.95 -16.65 0.49
N ARG A 104 6.01 -15.48 -0.15
CA ARG A 104 6.36 -14.20 0.50
C ARG A 104 5.14 -13.44 1.01
N LEU A 105 4.28 -14.15 1.77
CA LEU A 105 3.17 -13.57 2.51
C LEU A 105 3.60 -13.38 3.98
N TYR A 106 3.62 -12.13 4.43
CA TYR A 106 4.06 -11.76 5.77
C TYR A 106 3.03 -10.91 6.49
N TYR A 107 3.18 -10.85 7.80
CA TYR A 107 2.39 -10.00 8.67
C TYR A 107 3.32 -9.23 9.61
N ALA A 108 3.01 -7.97 9.90
CA ALA A 108 3.77 -7.20 10.88
C ALA A 108 3.77 -7.88 12.26
N SER A 109 2.67 -8.56 12.58
CA SER A 109 2.54 -9.34 13.83
C SER A 109 3.50 -10.54 13.93
N ASP A 110 4.07 -11.04 12.82
CA ASP A 110 5.11 -12.08 12.85
C ASP A 110 6.39 -11.57 13.49
N TYR A 111 6.60 -10.25 13.48
CA TYR A 111 7.80 -9.58 13.97
C TYR A 111 7.65 -8.94 15.35
N PHE A 112 6.49 -9.06 16.01
CA PHE A 112 6.23 -8.35 17.28
C PHE A 112 7.26 -8.65 18.36
N ASP A 113 7.72 -9.89 18.49
CA ASP A 113 8.78 -10.23 19.46
C ASP A 113 10.10 -9.52 19.11
N GLN A 114 10.49 -9.48 17.83
CA GLN A 114 11.72 -8.80 17.39
C GLN A 114 11.60 -7.28 17.48
N LEU A 115 10.44 -6.71 17.13
CA LEU A 115 10.15 -5.29 17.28
C LEU A 115 10.21 -4.85 18.75
N PHE A 116 9.73 -5.70 19.67
CA PHE A 116 9.86 -5.45 21.11
C PHE A 116 11.33 -5.38 21.52
N GLU A 117 12.16 -6.33 21.08
CA GLU A 117 13.61 -6.32 21.37
C GLU A 117 14.31 -5.08 20.81
N TYR A 118 13.96 -4.64 19.59
CA TYR A 118 14.46 -3.38 19.04
C TYR A 118 14.06 -2.16 19.89
N ALA A 119 12.85 -2.12 20.40
CA ALA A 119 12.42 -1.07 21.32
C ALA A 119 13.20 -1.09 22.63
N VAL A 120 13.44 -2.29 23.21
CA VAL A 120 14.32 -2.47 24.39
C VAL A 120 15.74 -1.98 24.08
N GLN A 121 16.27 -2.26 22.91
CA GLN A 121 17.60 -1.79 22.48
C GLN A 121 17.65 -0.25 22.42
N LEU A 122 16.64 0.41 21.84
CA LEU A 122 16.54 1.88 21.84
C LEU A 122 16.52 2.46 23.27
N ILE A 123 15.80 1.83 24.20
CA ILE A 123 15.80 2.26 25.62
C ILE A 123 17.21 2.13 26.21
N LYS A 124 17.88 0.99 26.03
CA LYS A 124 19.25 0.74 26.53
C LYS A 124 20.27 1.74 26.00
N MET A 125 20.05 2.24 24.77
CA MET A 125 20.88 3.30 24.18
C MET A 125 20.48 4.71 24.62
N GLY A 126 19.48 4.88 25.46
CA GLY A 126 18.93 6.17 25.85
C GLY A 126 18.24 6.92 24.72
N LYS A 127 17.77 6.19 23.67
CA LYS A 127 17.10 6.71 22.48
C LYS A 127 15.58 6.54 22.51
N ALA A 128 15.04 5.97 23.57
CA ALA A 128 13.60 5.89 23.83
C ALA A 128 13.31 6.02 25.33
N TYR A 129 12.12 6.51 25.66
CA TYR A 129 11.67 6.68 27.02
C TYR A 129 10.16 6.42 27.16
N VAL A 130 9.74 5.94 28.34
CA VAL A 130 8.33 5.78 28.67
C VAL A 130 7.76 7.13 29.12
N CYS A 131 6.64 7.50 28.53
CA CYS A 131 5.96 8.77 28.74
C CYS A 131 4.55 8.53 29.30
N ASP A 132 4.20 9.24 30.36
CA ASP A 132 2.89 9.11 31.02
C ASP A 132 1.90 10.20 30.56
N LEU A 133 2.27 11.04 29.60
CA LEU A 133 1.37 12.03 29.02
C LEU A 133 0.28 11.32 28.20
N THR A 134 -0.94 11.82 28.30
CA THR A 134 -2.07 11.42 27.46
C THR A 134 -1.85 11.79 25.98
N ALA A 135 -2.65 11.24 25.10
CA ALA A 135 -2.58 11.57 23.67
C ALA A 135 -2.83 13.07 23.40
N GLU A 136 -3.76 13.68 24.15
CA GLU A 136 -4.08 15.11 24.09
C GLU A 136 -2.91 15.97 24.56
N GLU A 137 -2.27 15.61 25.66
CA GLU A 137 -1.08 16.32 26.19
C GLU A 137 0.11 16.17 25.23
N ILE A 138 0.35 14.99 24.67
CA ILE A 138 1.39 14.78 23.66
C ILE A 138 1.11 15.66 22.42
N LYS A 139 -0.15 15.73 21.97
CA LYS A 139 -0.55 16.58 20.86
C LYS A 139 -0.34 18.07 21.16
N SER A 140 -0.72 18.53 22.34
CA SER A 140 -0.59 19.94 22.75
C SER A 140 0.86 20.37 22.94
N THR A 141 1.73 19.48 23.45
CA THR A 141 3.15 19.76 23.70
C THR A 141 4.04 19.56 22.45
N ARG A 142 3.53 18.92 21.40
CA ARG A 142 4.30 18.70 20.16
C ARG A 142 4.64 19.98 19.42
N GLY A 143 3.90 21.07 19.65
CA GLY A 143 4.05 22.33 18.94
C GLY A 143 3.43 22.32 17.54
N THR A 144 3.77 23.32 16.74
CA THR A 144 3.27 23.52 15.38
C THR A 144 4.43 23.55 14.35
N LEU A 145 4.15 23.75 13.09
CA LEU A 145 5.21 23.90 12.07
C LEU A 145 6.11 25.11 12.32
N THR A 146 5.59 26.13 12.99
CA THR A 146 6.30 27.39 13.28
C THR A 146 6.76 27.52 14.74
N GLU A 147 6.24 26.68 15.63
CA GLU A 147 6.59 26.69 17.05
C GLU A 147 7.21 25.36 17.45
N PRO A 148 8.34 25.38 18.20
CA PRO A 148 8.98 24.17 18.68
C PRO A 148 8.07 23.43 19.67
N GLY A 149 8.29 22.13 19.82
CA GLY A 149 7.63 21.35 20.86
C GLY A 149 8.27 21.56 22.23
N ILE A 150 7.53 21.16 23.26
CA ILE A 150 7.96 21.18 24.66
C ILE A 150 8.35 19.75 25.06
N GLU A 151 9.51 19.61 25.68
CA GLU A 151 9.97 18.31 26.18
C GLU A 151 9.03 17.77 27.26
N SER A 152 8.76 16.47 27.20
CA SER A 152 8.02 15.78 28.23
C SER A 152 8.80 15.79 29.58
N PRO A 153 8.15 15.97 30.75
CA PRO A 153 8.80 15.84 32.05
C PRO A 153 9.40 14.43 32.25
N TYR A 154 8.93 13.44 31.51
CA TYR A 154 9.38 12.05 31.59
C TYR A 154 10.57 11.72 30.66
N ARG A 155 11.00 12.66 29.83
CA ARG A 155 12.03 12.48 28.81
C ARG A 155 13.41 12.07 29.36
N ASN A 156 13.67 12.45 30.60
CA ASN A 156 14.97 12.23 31.25
C ASN A 156 14.95 11.17 32.35
N ARG A 157 13.97 10.25 32.32
CA ARG A 157 13.98 9.06 33.17
C ARG A 157 15.23 8.23 32.91
N SER A 158 15.72 7.54 33.96
CA SER A 158 16.88 6.64 33.79
C SER A 158 16.58 5.46 32.82
N ILE A 159 17.61 4.86 32.30
CA ILE A 159 17.46 3.70 31.44
C ILE A 159 16.77 2.55 32.20
N GLU A 160 17.16 2.34 33.46
CA GLU A 160 16.63 1.28 34.33
C GLU A 160 15.13 1.48 34.58
N GLU A 161 14.70 2.72 34.90
CA GLU A 161 13.30 3.05 35.11
C GLU A 161 12.49 2.85 33.81
N ASN A 162 13.01 3.29 32.67
CA ASN A 162 12.34 3.09 31.38
C ASN A 162 12.21 1.62 31.01
N LEU A 163 13.22 0.79 31.26
CA LEU A 163 13.15 -0.65 31.04
C LEU A 163 12.10 -1.30 31.96
N ASP A 164 12.12 -1.02 33.28
CA ASP A 164 11.13 -1.53 34.22
C ASP A 164 9.70 -1.19 33.74
N LEU A 165 9.45 0.07 33.45
CA LEU A 165 8.13 0.54 33.01
C LEU A 165 7.71 -0.09 31.69
N PHE A 166 8.62 -0.29 30.72
CA PHE A 166 8.29 -0.88 29.42
C PHE A 166 7.96 -2.37 29.55
N TYR A 167 8.69 -3.12 30.37
CA TYR A 167 8.34 -4.51 30.68
C TYR A 167 7.00 -4.62 31.41
N ARG A 168 6.70 -3.72 32.34
CA ARG A 168 5.40 -3.66 33.03
C ARG A 168 4.26 -3.28 32.09
N MET A 169 4.51 -2.40 31.09
CA MET A 169 3.54 -2.16 30.00
C MET A 169 3.27 -3.46 29.23
N ARG A 170 4.31 -4.23 28.90
CA ARG A 170 4.20 -5.52 28.20
C ARG A 170 3.44 -6.56 29.02
N ASN A 171 3.57 -6.54 30.34
CA ASN A 171 2.88 -7.43 31.26
C ASN A 171 1.43 -7.03 31.55
N GLY A 172 0.94 -5.94 30.98
CA GLY A 172 -0.45 -5.51 31.12
C GLY A 172 -0.79 -4.80 32.45
N GLU A 173 0.22 -4.28 33.16
CA GLU A 173 0.00 -3.65 34.46
C GLU A 173 -0.68 -2.27 34.37
N PHE A 174 -0.73 -1.67 33.20
CA PHE A 174 -1.28 -0.33 32.98
C PHE A 174 -2.48 -0.34 32.03
N PRO A 175 -3.52 0.48 32.27
CA PRO A 175 -4.65 0.57 31.37
C PRO A 175 -4.31 1.28 30.05
N ASP A 176 -5.21 1.16 29.06
CA ASP A 176 -5.11 1.83 27.76
C ASP A 176 -4.89 3.33 27.94
N GLY A 177 -3.91 3.87 27.21
CA GLY A 177 -3.61 5.30 27.22
C GLY A 177 -2.80 5.81 28.42
N ALA A 178 -2.54 4.98 29.43
CA ALA A 178 -1.80 5.41 30.61
C ALA A 178 -0.32 5.71 30.34
N LYS A 179 0.28 4.99 29.42
CA LYS A 179 1.69 5.15 29.06
C LYS A 179 1.91 4.85 27.57
N THR A 180 2.93 5.49 27.02
CA THR A 180 3.46 5.24 25.68
C THR A 180 4.98 5.13 25.73
N LEU A 181 5.59 4.40 24.80
CA LEU A 181 7.02 4.51 24.54
C LEU A 181 7.23 5.53 23.42
N ARG A 182 8.13 6.50 23.65
CA ARG A 182 8.46 7.53 22.66
C ARG A 182 9.93 7.44 22.29
N ALA A 183 10.24 7.66 21.02
CA ALA A 183 11.63 7.89 20.59
C ALA A 183 12.13 9.22 21.17
N LYS A 184 13.42 9.27 21.52
CA LYS A 184 14.08 10.47 22.04
C LYS A 184 14.94 11.08 20.94
N ILE A 185 14.37 12.04 20.22
CA ILE A 185 15.01 12.66 19.04
C ILE A 185 15.22 14.16 19.26
N ASP A 186 14.33 15.01 18.75
CA ASP A 186 14.48 16.48 18.85
C ASP A 186 13.12 17.19 18.84
N MET A 187 12.70 17.71 19.97
CA MET A 187 11.44 18.46 20.12
C MET A 187 11.44 19.81 19.39
N LYS A 188 12.60 20.28 18.89
CA LYS A 188 12.74 21.54 18.12
C LYS A 188 12.79 21.29 16.61
N SER A 189 12.78 20.03 16.15
CA SER A 189 12.84 19.69 14.73
C SER A 189 11.76 20.43 13.92
N GLY A 190 12.10 20.91 12.74
CA GLY A 190 11.12 21.45 11.76
C GLY A 190 10.13 20.40 11.27
N ASN A 191 10.51 19.11 11.33
CA ASN A 191 9.66 17.97 10.98
C ASN A 191 8.95 17.47 12.25
N LEU A 192 7.62 17.54 12.27
CA LEU A 192 6.79 17.10 13.39
C LEU A 192 6.93 15.61 13.70
N ASN A 193 7.26 14.79 12.71
CA ASN A 193 7.47 13.35 12.90
C ASN A 193 8.76 13.04 13.68
N MET A 194 9.71 13.98 13.74
CA MET A 194 10.96 13.86 14.50
C MET A 194 10.87 14.39 15.91
N ARG A 195 9.69 14.91 16.35
CA ARG A 195 9.49 15.47 17.68
C ARG A 195 9.04 14.40 18.67
N ASP A 196 9.97 13.56 19.09
CA ASP A 196 9.78 12.46 20.03
C ASP A 196 8.49 11.66 19.74
N PRO A 197 8.40 10.98 18.57
CA PRO A 197 7.19 10.27 18.19
C PRO A 197 6.91 9.08 19.10
N VAL A 198 5.63 8.73 19.22
CA VAL A 198 5.19 7.50 19.90
C VAL A 198 5.58 6.31 19.05
N ILE A 199 6.23 5.30 19.64
CA ILE A 199 6.64 4.06 18.98
C ILE A 199 5.91 2.82 19.49
N TYR A 200 5.39 2.86 20.74
CA TYR A 200 4.49 1.85 21.31
C TYR A 200 3.36 2.48 22.10
N ARG A 201 2.18 1.87 22.03
CA ARG A 201 0.99 2.21 22.81
C ARG A 201 0.44 0.99 23.53
N ILE A 202 -0.24 1.22 24.66
CA ILE A 202 -1.00 0.19 25.37
C ILE A 202 -2.38 0.08 24.70
N LYS A 203 -2.79 -1.16 24.39
CA LYS A 203 -4.10 -1.47 23.85
C LYS A 203 -4.51 -2.88 24.25
N HIS A 204 -5.45 -3.00 25.19
CA HIS A 204 -6.03 -4.28 25.58
C HIS A 204 -7.13 -4.66 24.59
N ALA A 205 -6.77 -5.41 23.57
CA ALA A 205 -7.69 -5.89 22.55
C ALA A 205 -7.21 -7.23 21.99
N HIS A 206 -8.16 -8.05 21.55
CA HIS A 206 -7.88 -9.30 20.87
C HIS A 206 -7.35 -9.01 19.46
N HIS A 207 -6.20 -9.54 19.13
CA HIS A 207 -5.58 -9.43 17.82
C HIS A 207 -5.93 -10.65 16.97
N HIS A 208 -6.29 -10.48 15.71
CA HIS A 208 -6.77 -11.55 14.83
C HIS A 208 -5.81 -12.72 14.63
N ARG A 209 -4.50 -12.52 14.82
CA ARG A 209 -3.47 -13.57 14.72
C ARG A 209 -2.82 -13.94 16.04
N THR A 210 -2.46 -12.96 16.85
CA THR A 210 -1.73 -13.20 18.11
C THR A 210 -2.64 -13.35 19.33
N GLY A 211 -3.96 -13.20 19.16
CA GLY A 211 -4.93 -13.32 20.23
C GLY A 211 -4.70 -12.29 21.33
N ASN A 212 -4.59 -12.76 22.57
CA ASN A 212 -4.34 -11.94 23.75
C ASN A 212 -2.87 -11.96 24.21
N LYS A 213 -1.94 -12.43 23.37
CA LYS A 213 -0.51 -12.48 23.70
C LYS A 213 0.07 -11.09 23.98
N TRP A 214 -0.44 -10.05 23.31
CA TRP A 214 0.06 -8.70 23.39
C TRP A 214 -1.00 -7.74 23.94
N CYS A 215 -0.56 -6.77 24.75
CA CYS A 215 -1.36 -5.63 25.22
C CYS A 215 -0.66 -4.30 24.94
N ILE A 216 0.51 -4.32 24.29
CA ILE A 216 1.19 -3.17 23.71
C ILE A 216 1.43 -3.43 22.23
N TYR A 217 1.28 -2.40 21.43
CA TYR A 217 1.39 -2.51 19.99
C TYR A 217 2.31 -1.43 19.43
N PRO A 218 3.20 -1.77 18.49
CA PRO A 218 4.07 -0.79 17.86
C PRO A 218 3.26 0.15 16.96
N MET A 219 3.76 1.35 16.77
CA MET A 219 3.18 2.31 15.84
C MET A 219 3.75 2.07 14.43
N TYR A 220 2.99 2.51 13.42
CA TYR A 220 3.30 2.33 12.01
C TYR A 220 4.75 2.71 11.66
N ASP A 221 5.20 3.92 12.01
CA ASP A 221 6.53 4.40 11.63
C ASP A 221 7.68 3.53 12.15
N PHE A 222 7.51 2.95 13.34
CA PHE A 222 8.48 2.03 13.92
C PHE A 222 8.44 0.65 13.26
N THR A 223 7.23 0.14 13.00
CA THR A 223 7.04 -1.20 12.42
C THR A 223 7.46 -1.25 10.96
N HIS A 224 7.08 -0.24 10.18
CA HIS A 224 7.25 -0.19 8.74
C HIS A 224 8.73 -0.32 8.32
N CYS A 225 9.60 0.55 8.85
CA CYS A 225 11.02 0.53 8.52
C CYS A 225 11.71 -0.76 8.95
N LEU A 226 11.38 -1.27 10.15
CA LEU A 226 12.00 -2.48 10.68
C LEU A 226 11.51 -3.74 9.99
N SER A 227 10.23 -3.82 9.60
CA SER A 227 9.73 -4.92 8.78
C SER A 227 10.39 -4.93 7.40
N ASP A 228 10.54 -3.78 6.75
CA ASP A 228 11.29 -3.67 5.49
C ASP A 228 12.75 -4.13 5.64
N SER A 229 13.38 -3.81 6.77
CA SER A 229 14.74 -4.25 7.10
C SER A 229 14.83 -5.76 7.30
N ILE A 230 13.92 -6.35 8.10
CA ILE A 230 13.85 -7.79 8.38
C ILE A 230 13.66 -8.57 7.07
N GLU A 231 12.75 -8.12 6.22
CA GLU A 231 12.44 -8.74 4.92
C GLU A 231 13.50 -8.45 3.85
N ARG A 232 14.51 -7.63 4.14
CA ARG A 232 15.57 -7.29 3.20
C ARG A 232 15.06 -6.62 1.93
N ILE A 233 14.02 -5.79 2.05
CA ILE A 233 13.49 -4.97 0.95
C ILE A 233 14.58 -4.03 0.45
N THR A 234 14.70 -3.87 -0.86
CA THR A 234 15.67 -2.94 -1.46
C THR A 234 15.05 -1.57 -1.73
N HIS A 235 13.86 -1.58 -2.32
CA HIS A 235 13.13 -0.37 -2.71
C HIS A 235 11.78 -0.34 -2.02
N SER A 236 11.69 0.45 -0.96
CA SER A 236 10.50 0.69 -0.14
C SER A 236 9.66 1.78 -0.81
N ILE A 237 8.72 1.41 -1.68
CA ILE A 237 7.94 2.35 -2.48
C ILE A 237 6.68 2.74 -1.73
N CYS A 238 6.52 4.03 -1.46
CA CYS A 238 5.42 4.63 -0.69
C CYS A 238 4.73 5.76 -1.46
N THR A 239 3.58 6.21 -0.98
CA THR A 239 2.95 7.44 -1.48
C THR A 239 3.61 8.69 -0.86
N LEU A 240 3.44 9.86 -1.50
CA LEU A 240 4.00 11.14 -1.03
C LEU A 240 3.58 11.53 0.40
N GLU A 241 2.52 10.96 0.91
CA GLU A 241 2.08 11.15 2.31
C GLU A 241 3.17 10.76 3.33
N PHE A 242 4.10 9.90 2.93
CA PHE A 242 5.20 9.41 3.76
C PHE A 242 6.54 10.11 3.52
N GLU A 243 6.59 11.16 2.69
CA GLU A 243 7.84 11.90 2.43
C GLU A 243 8.40 12.51 3.70
N ASP A 244 7.55 13.15 4.51
CA ASP A 244 7.95 13.72 5.80
C ASP A 244 8.24 12.65 6.89
N HIS A 245 7.83 11.40 6.67
CA HIS A 245 8.13 10.27 7.56
C HIS A 245 9.49 9.62 7.25
N ARG A 246 10.05 9.80 6.05
CA ARG A 246 11.34 9.18 5.65
C ARG A 246 12.50 9.51 6.60
N PRO A 247 12.68 10.75 7.12
CA PRO A 247 13.74 10.99 8.10
C PRO A 247 13.60 10.15 9.38
N LEU A 248 12.37 9.83 9.79
CA LEU A 248 12.11 8.97 10.93
C LEU A 248 12.37 7.49 10.59
N TYR A 249 12.00 7.06 9.37
CA TYR A 249 12.32 5.74 8.83
C TYR A 249 13.83 5.49 8.86
N ASP A 250 14.61 6.41 8.31
CA ASP A 250 16.07 6.32 8.28
C ASP A 250 16.66 6.35 9.70
N TRP A 251 16.13 7.21 10.59
CA TRP A 251 16.59 7.34 11.95
C TRP A 251 16.52 6.02 12.74
N PHE A 252 15.40 5.28 12.65
CA PHE A 252 15.29 4.00 13.36
C PHE A 252 16.31 2.97 12.85
N LEU A 253 16.48 2.88 11.55
CA LEU A 253 17.41 1.94 10.94
C LEU A 253 18.86 2.25 11.31
N ASP A 254 19.23 3.54 11.28
CA ASP A 254 20.56 4.01 11.65
C ASP A 254 20.85 3.80 13.13
N GLN A 255 19.88 4.11 14.04
CA GLN A 255 20.09 3.92 15.48
C GLN A 255 20.26 2.44 15.85
N LEU A 256 19.58 1.55 15.19
CA LEU A 256 19.62 0.12 15.47
C LEU A 256 20.71 -0.63 14.69
N ASP A 257 21.40 0.05 13.78
CA ASP A 257 22.43 -0.52 12.89
C ASP A 257 21.95 -1.79 12.18
N VAL A 258 20.76 -1.71 11.59
CA VAL A 258 20.14 -2.81 10.86
C VAL A 258 20.17 -2.55 9.34
N TYR A 259 19.80 -3.57 8.55
CA TYR A 259 19.75 -3.42 7.09
C TYR A 259 18.83 -2.25 6.71
N HIS A 260 19.33 -1.38 5.82
CA HIS A 260 18.73 -0.09 5.50
C HIS A 260 18.15 -0.06 4.07
N PRO A 261 16.85 -0.39 3.88
CA PRO A 261 16.16 -0.24 2.60
C PRO A 261 16.11 1.24 2.16
N GLN A 262 15.87 1.49 0.87
CA GLN A 262 15.67 2.84 0.36
C GLN A 262 14.18 3.14 0.22
N GLN A 263 13.67 4.09 1.00
CA GLN A 263 12.30 4.59 0.83
C GLN A 263 12.24 5.57 -0.36
N ILE A 264 11.23 5.38 -1.23
CA ILE A 264 11.00 6.19 -2.43
C ILE A 264 9.53 6.53 -2.51
N GLU A 265 9.19 7.81 -2.63
CA GLU A 265 7.80 8.26 -2.64
C GLU A 265 7.35 8.65 -4.05
N PHE A 266 6.07 8.37 -4.32
CA PHE A 266 5.40 8.74 -5.55
C PHE A 266 3.99 9.31 -5.29
N ALA A 267 3.48 10.11 -6.23
CA ALA A 267 2.15 10.71 -6.13
C ALA A 267 1.05 9.64 -6.12
N ARG A 268 0.18 9.70 -5.12
CA ARG A 268 -1.01 8.83 -5.06
C ARG A 268 -1.93 9.09 -6.26
N LEU A 269 -2.85 8.18 -6.53
CA LEU A 269 -3.91 8.40 -7.50
C LEU A 269 -4.99 9.30 -6.88
N ASN A 270 -5.23 10.43 -7.52
CA ASN A 270 -6.44 11.24 -7.31
C ASN A 270 -7.27 11.15 -8.60
N LEU A 271 -8.44 10.55 -8.51
CA LEU A 271 -9.32 10.32 -9.65
C LEU A 271 -10.53 11.26 -9.56
N SER A 272 -10.87 11.97 -10.66
CA SER A 272 -12.03 12.84 -10.69
C SER A 272 -13.32 12.07 -10.40
N TYR A 273 -14.30 12.71 -9.79
CA TYR A 273 -15.61 12.15 -9.46
C TYR A 273 -15.57 10.86 -8.62
N THR A 274 -14.46 10.58 -7.90
CA THR A 274 -14.27 9.33 -7.16
C THR A 274 -13.87 9.58 -5.71
N VAL A 275 -14.58 8.97 -4.79
CA VAL A 275 -14.24 8.97 -3.37
C VAL A 275 -13.29 7.81 -3.08
N MET A 276 -12.05 8.12 -2.66
CA MET A 276 -11.02 7.12 -2.34
C MET A 276 -10.66 7.11 -0.84
N SER A 277 -11.49 7.69 0.01
CA SER A 277 -11.31 7.65 1.45
C SER A 277 -11.93 6.40 2.04
N LYS A 278 -11.14 5.47 2.59
CA LYS A 278 -11.64 4.25 3.25
C LYS A 278 -12.74 4.55 4.27
N ARG A 279 -12.56 5.59 5.10
CA ARG A 279 -13.57 5.99 6.10
C ARG A 279 -14.91 6.38 5.46
N LYS A 280 -14.88 7.11 4.35
CA LYS A 280 -16.13 7.51 3.65
C LYS A 280 -16.75 6.31 2.91
N LEU A 281 -15.94 5.42 2.36
CA LEU A 281 -16.44 4.19 1.72
C LEU A 281 -17.07 3.25 2.75
N LEU A 282 -16.46 3.09 3.93
CA LEU A 282 -17.02 2.34 5.05
C LEU A 282 -18.38 2.94 5.48
N GLN A 283 -18.47 4.26 5.60
CA GLN A 283 -19.72 4.95 5.94
C GLN A 283 -20.83 4.62 4.93
N LEU A 284 -20.55 4.56 3.63
CA LEU A 284 -21.54 4.20 2.62
C LEU A 284 -22.08 2.79 2.81
N VAL A 285 -21.21 1.85 3.24
CA VAL A 285 -21.62 0.46 3.53
C VAL A 285 -22.42 0.38 4.84
N GLU A 286 -21.94 0.99 5.92
CA GLU A 286 -22.57 0.94 7.24
C GLU A 286 -23.94 1.63 7.27
N GLU A 287 -24.09 2.75 6.54
CA GLU A 287 -25.37 3.49 6.43
C GLU A 287 -26.31 2.90 5.36
N GLY A 288 -25.91 1.82 4.65
CA GLY A 288 -26.75 1.12 3.68
C GLY A 288 -27.01 1.88 2.37
N TYR A 289 -26.16 2.85 2.01
CA TYR A 289 -26.24 3.53 0.71
C TYR A 289 -25.80 2.63 -0.46
N VAL A 290 -25.02 1.62 -0.18
CA VAL A 290 -24.56 0.59 -1.10
C VAL A 290 -24.78 -0.79 -0.47
N ASP A 291 -24.88 -1.84 -1.31
CA ASP A 291 -25.18 -3.20 -0.87
C ASP A 291 -23.99 -3.88 -0.16
N GLY A 292 -22.79 -3.33 -0.32
CA GLY A 292 -21.57 -3.84 0.29
C GLY A 292 -20.31 -3.28 -0.38
N TRP A 293 -19.17 -3.80 0.01
CA TRP A 293 -17.89 -3.37 -0.53
C TRP A 293 -17.67 -3.70 -2.01
N ASP A 294 -18.37 -4.70 -2.52
CA ASP A 294 -18.34 -5.14 -3.92
C ASP A 294 -19.44 -4.51 -4.79
N ASP A 295 -20.19 -3.56 -4.24
CA ASP A 295 -21.22 -2.84 -5.02
C ASP A 295 -20.58 -2.21 -6.27
N PRO A 296 -21.19 -2.39 -7.47
CA PRO A 296 -20.66 -1.84 -8.72
C PRO A 296 -20.51 -0.31 -8.76
N ARG A 297 -21.14 0.41 -7.82
CA ARG A 297 -21.00 1.87 -7.64
C ARG A 297 -19.75 2.24 -6.85
N MET A 298 -19.14 1.28 -6.15
CA MET A 298 -17.95 1.49 -5.35
C MET A 298 -16.66 1.48 -6.21
N PRO A 299 -15.67 2.33 -5.89
CA PRO A 299 -14.37 2.35 -6.58
C PRO A 299 -13.41 1.28 -6.03
N THR A 300 -13.92 0.29 -5.30
CA THR A 300 -13.16 -0.86 -4.81
C THR A 300 -12.77 -1.78 -5.99
N ILE A 301 -11.71 -2.52 -5.86
CA ILE A 301 -11.29 -3.49 -6.89
C ILE A 301 -12.39 -4.53 -7.09
N SER A 302 -12.97 -5.04 -6.00
CA SER A 302 -14.10 -5.98 -6.04
C SER A 302 -15.34 -5.37 -6.69
N GLY A 303 -15.68 -4.10 -6.43
CA GLY A 303 -16.77 -3.39 -7.07
C GLY A 303 -16.54 -3.17 -8.57
N LEU A 304 -15.32 -2.77 -8.94
CA LEU A 304 -14.95 -2.63 -10.36
C LEU A 304 -15.01 -3.98 -11.08
N ARG A 305 -14.51 -5.07 -10.47
CA ARG A 305 -14.62 -6.43 -11.00
C ARG A 305 -16.07 -6.83 -11.22
N ARG A 306 -16.94 -6.62 -10.24
CA ARG A 306 -18.39 -6.91 -10.36
C ARG A 306 -19.06 -6.05 -11.41
N ARG A 307 -18.60 -4.82 -11.64
CA ARG A 307 -19.07 -3.92 -12.71
C ARG A 307 -18.62 -4.37 -14.11
N GLY A 308 -17.68 -5.32 -14.21
CA GLY A 308 -17.20 -5.87 -15.48
C GLY A 308 -15.84 -5.33 -15.93
N TYR A 309 -15.10 -4.63 -15.07
CA TYR A 309 -13.71 -4.30 -15.36
C TYR A 309 -12.85 -5.55 -15.35
N THR A 310 -11.86 -5.56 -16.22
CA THR A 310 -10.90 -6.66 -16.36
C THR A 310 -9.58 -6.29 -15.69
N PRO A 311 -8.82 -7.26 -15.15
CA PRO A 311 -7.51 -6.99 -14.57
C PRO A 311 -6.56 -6.30 -15.55
N GLU A 312 -6.60 -6.69 -16.83
CA GLU A 312 -5.79 -6.10 -17.90
C GLU A 312 -6.12 -4.61 -18.10
N SER A 313 -7.41 -4.24 -18.02
CA SER A 313 -7.82 -2.83 -18.16
C SER A 313 -7.34 -1.98 -16.98
N ILE A 314 -7.30 -2.53 -15.77
CA ILE A 314 -6.79 -1.83 -14.58
C ILE A 314 -5.27 -1.69 -14.66
N ARG A 315 -4.54 -2.72 -15.11
CA ARG A 315 -3.10 -2.64 -15.34
C ARG A 315 -2.77 -1.62 -16.43
N MET A 316 -3.48 -1.66 -17.56
CA MET A 316 -3.35 -0.67 -18.65
C MET A 316 -3.60 0.75 -18.16
N PHE A 317 -4.62 0.96 -17.32
CA PHE A 317 -4.88 2.25 -16.71
C PHE A 317 -3.71 2.71 -15.84
N SER A 318 -3.21 1.83 -14.95
CA SER A 318 -2.09 2.12 -14.06
C SER A 318 -0.81 2.47 -14.81
N GLU A 319 -0.52 1.78 -15.92
CA GLU A 319 0.60 2.07 -16.81
C GLU A 319 0.43 3.41 -17.53
N ARG A 320 -0.76 3.67 -18.08
CA ARG A 320 -1.07 4.89 -18.85
C ARG A 320 -0.96 6.16 -18.01
N ILE A 321 -1.44 6.15 -16.76
CA ILE A 321 -1.32 7.31 -15.88
C ILE A 321 0.09 7.52 -15.35
N GLY A 322 0.92 6.49 -15.38
CA GLY A 322 2.33 6.54 -15.01
C GLY A 322 2.57 6.86 -13.54
N VAL A 323 3.82 7.23 -13.25
CA VAL A 323 4.31 7.54 -11.89
C VAL A 323 4.95 8.91 -11.88
N ALA A 324 4.49 9.79 -10.99
CA ALA A 324 4.96 11.16 -10.85
C ALA A 324 5.37 11.46 -9.39
N LYS A 325 6.17 12.51 -9.21
CA LYS A 325 6.53 13.08 -7.89
C LYS A 325 5.61 14.21 -7.42
N ARG A 326 4.61 14.58 -8.23
CA ARG A 326 3.66 15.64 -7.89
C ARG A 326 2.24 15.12 -8.02
N ASP A 327 1.41 15.47 -7.05
CA ASP A 327 0.00 15.15 -7.09
C ASP A 327 -0.67 15.81 -8.30
N SER A 328 -1.49 15.03 -8.98
CA SER A 328 -2.34 15.45 -10.07
C SER A 328 -3.67 14.73 -10.01
N VAL A 329 -4.71 15.30 -10.59
CA VAL A 329 -6.01 14.67 -10.74
C VAL A 329 -6.08 14.02 -12.11
N VAL A 330 -6.34 12.72 -12.14
CA VAL A 330 -6.58 11.96 -13.37
C VAL A 330 -8.07 12.00 -13.69
N ASP A 331 -8.43 12.22 -14.94
CA ASP A 331 -9.82 12.19 -15.37
C ASP A 331 -10.34 10.73 -15.34
N TYR A 332 -11.53 10.52 -14.79
CA TYR A 332 -12.20 9.21 -14.76
C TYR A 332 -12.39 8.61 -16.16
N ALA A 333 -12.57 9.46 -17.18
CA ALA A 333 -12.67 9.04 -18.58
C ALA A 333 -11.46 8.23 -19.06
N VAL A 334 -10.27 8.42 -18.48
CA VAL A 334 -9.08 7.59 -18.80
C VAL A 334 -9.27 6.15 -18.37
N LEU A 335 -9.85 5.93 -17.19
CA LEU A 335 -10.18 4.58 -16.70
C LEU A 335 -11.24 3.92 -17.61
N GLU A 336 -12.29 4.67 -17.96
CA GLU A 336 -13.33 4.18 -18.88
C GLU A 336 -12.78 3.90 -20.27
N PHE A 337 -11.85 4.69 -20.75
CA PHE A 337 -11.18 4.45 -22.02
C PHE A 337 -10.43 3.12 -21.99
N CYS A 338 -9.67 2.83 -20.93
CA CYS A 338 -8.91 1.60 -20.81
C CYS A 338 -9.80 0.36 -20.81
N ILE A 339 -10.95 0.39 -20.10
CA ILE A 339 -11.87 -0.75 -20.11
C ILE A 339 -12.53 -0.92 -21.48
N ARG A 340 -12.97 0.16 -22.14
CA ARG A 340 -13.53 0.08 -23.49
C ARG A 340 -12.51 -0.45 -24.51
N GLU A 341 -11.28 0.03 -24.45
CA GLU A 341 -10.20 -0.44 -25.33
C GLU A 341 -9.97 -1.95 -25.18
N HIS A 342 -9.92 -2.44 -23.93
CA HIS A 342 -9.72 -3.86 -23.67
C HIS A 342 -10.93 -4.70 -24.08
N LEU A 343 -12.15 -4.33 -23.67
CA LEU A 343 -13.36 -5.06 -23.99
C LEU A 343 -13.63 -5.11 -25.50
N ASN A 344 -13.26 -4.07 -26.26
CA ASN A 344 -13.37 -4.08 -27.71
C ASN A 344 -12.55 -5.20 -28.38
N LYS A 345 -11.48 -5.67 -27.71
CA LYS A 345 -10.63 -6.76 -28.22
C LYS A 345 -11.11 -8.14 -27.81
N VAL A 346 -11.65 -8.27 -26.57
CA VAL A 346 -11.88 -9.59 -25.95
C VAL A 346 -13.36 -9.94 -25.74
N ALA A 347 -14.26 -8.94 -25.64
CA ALA A 347 -15.65 -9.20 -25.36
C ALA A 347 -16.39 -9.75 -26.58
N GLN A 348 -17.26 -10.73 -26.33
CA GLN A 348 -18.19 -11.21 -27.37
C GLN A 348 -19.21 -10.11 -27.68
N ARG A 349 -19.49 -9.93 -28.96
CA ARG A 349 -20.51 -9.00 -29.43
C ARG A 349 -21.77 -9.77 -29.74
N LEU A 350 -22.81 -9.52 -28.97
CA LEU A 350 -24.11 -10.13 -29.16
C LEU A 350 -25.13 -9.04 -29.54
N MET A 351 -26.00 -9.40 -30.46
CA MET A 351 -27.13 -8.53 -30.79
C MET A 351 -28.38 -9.08 -30.07
N ALA A 352 -29.10 -8.17 -29.42
CA ALA A 352 -30.36 -8.49 -28.78
C ALA A 352 -31.48 -7.59 -29.31
N VAL A 353 -32.63 -8.15 -29.57
CA VAL A 353 -33.85 -7.41 -29.91
C VAL A 353 -34.80 -7.60 -28.75
N LEU A 354 -35.11 -6.52 -28.02
CA LEU A 354 -35.90 -6.57 -26.78
C LEU A 354 -37.39 -6.83 -27.05
N ASP A 355 -37.95 -6.25 -28.11
CA ASP A 355 -39.38 -6.48 -28.53
C ASP A 355 -39.37 -6.99 -29.98
N PRO A 356 -39.08 -8.30 -30.20
CA PRO A 356 -38.93 -8.82 -31.54
C PRO A 356 -40.28 -8.92 -32.26
N VAL A 357 -40.32 -8.42 -33.49
CA VAL A 357 -41.45 -8.73 -34.39
C VAL A 357 -41.15 -10.06 -35.08
N LYS A 358 -42.10 -10.99 -35.02
CA LYS A 358 -41.96 -12.27 -35.71
C LYS A 358 -42.00 -12.07 -37.23
N LEU A 359 -40.86 -12.37 -37.89
CA LEU A 359 -40.76 -12.42 -39.36
C LEU A 359 -40.90 -13.88 -39.80
N ILE A 360 -41.84 -14.15 -40.70
CA ILE A 360 -42.01 -15.47 -41.34
C ILE A 360 -41.64 -15.31 -42.79
N ILE A 361 -40.70 -16.17 -43.26
CA ILE A 361 -40.28 -16.24 -44.66
C ILE A 361 -40.94 -17.47 -45.24
N ASP A 362 -42.04 -17.30 -46.03
CA ASP A 362 -42.83 -18.41 -46.56
C ASP A 362 -42.15 -19.15 -47.69
N ASN A 363 -41.22 -18.53 -48.37
CA ASN A 363 -40.51 -19.10 -49.50
C ASN A 363 -39.02 -19.41 -49.21
N TYR A 364 -38.71 -19.71 -47.93
CA TYR A 364 -37.36 -20.06 -47.53
C TYR A 364 -36.94 -21.40 -48.12
N PRO A 365 -35.83 -21.47 -48.88
CA PRO A 365 -35.40 -22.73 -49.52
C PRO A 365 -34.93 -23.73 -48.46
N ASP A 366 -35.41 -25.00 -48.53
CA ASP A 366 -35.06 -26.06 -47.58
C ASP A 366 -33.55 -26.42 -47.54
N ALA A 367 -32.78 -25.98 -48.53
CA ALA A 367 -31.36 -26.30 -48.70
C ALA A 367 -30.38 -25.22 -48.28
N VAL A 368 -30.82 -24.16 -47.59
CA VAL A 368 -29.95 -23.04 -47.18
C VAL A 368 -29.58 -23.16 -45.69
N SER A 369 -28.31 -23.33 -45.42
CA SER A 369 -27.75 -23.31 -44.10
C SER A 369 -26.96 -21.99 -43.87
N TYR A 370 -27.33 -21.22 -42.84
CA TYR A 370 -26.56 -20.04 -42.46
C TYR A 370 -25.83 -20.32 -41.16
N THR A 371 -24.51 -20.16 -41.15
CA THR A 371 -23.66 -20.25 -39.96
C THR A 371 -23.54 -18.92 -39.23
N HIS A 372 -23.74 -17.81 -39.93
CA HIS A 372 -23.71 -16.45 -39.31
C HIS A 372 -24.64 -15.50 -40.05
N LEU A 373 -25.43 -14.74 -39.28
CA LEU A 373 -26.06 -13.51 -39.77
C LEU A 373 -25.12 -12.34 -39.43
N THR A 374 -24.41 -11.85 -40.45
CA THR A 374 -23.69 -10.57 -40.30
C THR A 374 -24.62 -9.45 -40.73
N LEU A 375 -25.02 -8.63 -39.74
CA LEU A 375 -25.69 -7.38 -40.06
C LEU A 375 -24.63 -6.33 -40.45
N PRO A 376 -24.89 -5.49 -41.49
CA PRO A 376 -24.02 -4.40 -41.79
C PRO A 376 -23.96 -3.47 -40.60
N THR A 377 -22.75 -3.11 -40.21
CA THR A 377 -22.52 -2.12 -39.13
C THR A 377 -22.96 -0.77 -39.67
N ILE A 378 -24.12 -0.29 -39.25
CA ILE A 378 -24.54 1.09 -39.55
C ILE A 378 -23.78 2.00 -38.58
N TYR A 379 -22.81 2.73 -39.10
CA TYR A 379 -22.26 3.86 -38.38
C TYR A 379 -23.30 4.96 -38.40
N SER A 380 -23.97 5.22 -37.31
CA SER A 380 -24.69 6.47 -37.12
C SER A 380 -23.66 7.57 -36.89
N VAL A 381 -23.74 8.60 -37.71
CA VAL A 381 -22.96 9.84 -37.66
C VAL A 381 -23.25 10.59 -36.36
#